data_ca3693d9b437239543cb48720701bd36
#
_entry.id   ca3693d9b437239543cb48720701bd36
#
_cell.length_a   1.000
_cell.length_b   1.000
_cell.length_c   1.000
_cell.angle_alpha   90.00
_cell.angle_beta   90.00
_cell.angle_gamma   90.00
#
_symmetry.space_group_name_H-M   'P 1'
#
loop_
_entity.id
_entity.type
_entity.pdbx_description
1 polymer ?
#
loop_
_entity_poly.entity_id
_entity_poly.type
_entity_poly.pdbx_seq_one_letter_code
_entity_poly.pdbx_strand_id
1 'polypeptide(L)'
;WLVWTEDFPRVFEEKRGYSPMEYLPYLFIEGKESSRIRHDYWRTVTELFSESYMKQLYQWCDENSLSMTGHVLYENDLGYNIRVCGAAMPLYRFMHCPGIDILGEQTREYLTVKQCTSVANQYGRTMVLSETYGCTGWEFTFEGQKWLGDWQFVMGVTRRCQHLAQYSITGCRKRDYPPVFNYQTTWWEHNHLMETYFARLSACVTTGEVVRHVLVLHPITSLWTMCKSSPEEDLDHIEMNMGWLESLISVLYRLGEE
;
A
#
# COMPACT_ATOMS: atom_id res chain seq x y z
N TRP A 1 5.23 -13.83 -14.39
CA TRP A 1 6.32 -13.92 -13.42
C TRP A 1 5.90 -14.86 -12.30
N LEU A 2 6.77 -15.82 -11.93
CA LEU A 2 6.56 -16.73 -10.82
C LEU A 2 7.52 -16.34 -9.69
N VAL A 3 6.99 -16.04 -8.51
CA VAL A 3 7.80 -15.82 -7.30
C VAL A 3 8.30 -17.20 -6.84
N TRP A 4 9.61 -17.41 -6.87
CA TRP A 4 10.20 -18.70 -6.61
C TRP A 4 11.58 -18.60 -5.97
N THR A 5 11.85 -19.46 -4.99
CA THR A 5 13.17 -19.70 -4.42
C THR A 5 13.46 -21.19 -4.39
N GLU A 6 14.72 -21.58 -4.18
CA GLU A 6 15.09 -23.01 -4.11
C GLU A 6 14.36 -23.76 -2.97
N ASP A 7 14.11 -23.06 -1.87
CA ASP A 7 13.40 -23.62 -0.69
C ASP A 7 11.87 -23.59 -0.82
N PHE A 8 11.32 -22.89 -1.80
CA PHE A 8 9.88 -22.69 -1.90
C PHE A 8 9.08 -24.00 -1.91
N PRO A 9 9.45 -25.05 -2.68
CA PRO A 9 8.71 -26.31 -2.68
C PRO A 9 8.64 -26.97 -1.30
N ARG A 10 9.73 -26.98 -0.58
CA ARG A 10 9.80 -27.55 0.79
C ARG A 10 8.91 -26.77 1.76
N VAL A 11 9.02 -25.45 1.76
CA VAL A 11 8.21 -24.60 2.65
C VAL A 11 6.73 -24.66 2.29
N PHE A 12 6.41 -24.74 1.01
CA PHE A 12 5.03 -24.92 0.57
C PHE A 12 4.45 -26.25 1.09
N GLU A 13 5.18 -27.33 0.95
CA GLU A 13 4.76 -28.66 1.41
C GLU A 13 4.58 -28.69 2.93
N GLU A 14 5.50 -28.10 3.69
CA GLU A 14 5.38 -27.96 5.16
C GLU A 14 4.12 -27.18 5.56
N LYS A 15 3.78 -26.11 4.84
CA LYS A 15 2.63 -25.24 5.15
C LYS A 15 1.29 -25.76 4.61
N ARG A 16 1.29 -26.47 3.51
CA ARG A 16 0.04 -26.88 2.78
C ARG A 16 -0.23 -28.38 2.82
N GLY A 17 0.78 -29.20 3.17
CA GLY A 17 0.63 -30.64 3.34
C GLY A 17 0.75 -31.45 2.02
N TYR A 18 1.17 -30.81 0.94
CA TYR A 18 1.39 -31.46 -0.38
C TYR A 18 2.46 -30.72 -1.18
N SER A 19 3.14 -31.46 -2.09
CA SER A 19 4.16 -30.87 -2.95
C SER A 19 3.52 -29.99 -4.03
N PRO A 20 4.02 -28.78 -4.28
CA PRO A 20 3.51 -27.93 -5.35
C PRO A 20 3.89 -28.41 -6.76
N MET A 21 4.93 -29.26 -6.88
CA MET A 21 5.59 -29.56 -8.16
C MET A 21 4.67 -30.17 -9.21
N GLU A 22 3.79 -31.08 -8.80
CA GLU A 22 2.83 -31.73 -9.72
C GLU A 22 1.69 -30.79 -10.14
N TYR A 23 1.48 -29.72 -9.40
CA TYR A 23 0.36 -28.80 -9.57
C TYR A 23 0.77 -27.46 -10.21
N LEU A 24 2.05 -27.21 -10.46
CA LEU A 24 2.54 -25.96 -11.06
C LEU A 24 1.81 -25.54 -12.34
N PRO A 25 1.41 -26.45 -13.26
CA PRO A 25 0.65 -26.06 -14.43
C PRO A 25 -0.64 -25.29 -14.12
N TYR A 26 -1.31 -25.58 -13.01
CA TYR A 26 -2.56 -24.91 -12.60
C TYR A 26 -2.38 -23.45 -12.17
N LEU A 27 -1.16 -22.99 -11.97
CA LEU A 27 -0.87 -21.57 -11.82
C LEU A 27 -1.07 -20.78 -13.12
N PHE A 28 -1.08 -21.47 -14.26
CA PHE A 28 -1.15 -20.85 -15.60
C PHE A 28 -2.40 -21.25 -16.39
N ILE A 29 -2.89 -22.47 -16.22
CA ILE A 29 -4.04 -23.00 -16.95
C ILE A 29 -5.20 -23.31 -16.02
N GLU A 30 -6.41 -23.32 -16.58
CA GLU A 30 -7.61 -23.74 -15.85
C GLU A 30 -7.70 -25.27 -15.72
N GLY A 31 -8.22 -25.70 -14.57
CA GLY A 31 -8.48 -27.09 -14.28
C GLY A 31 -9.16 -27.27 -12.92
N LYS A 32 -9.46 -28.49 -12.57
CA LYS A 32 -10.25 -28.83 -11.36
C LYS A 32 -9.62 -28.30 -10.07
N GLU A 33 -8.29 -28.23 -10.00
CA GLU A 33 -7.55 -27.84 -8.79
C GLU A 33 -7.03 -26.40 -8.85
N SER A 34 -7.24 -25.65 -9.94
CA SER A 34 -6.65 -24.33 -10.17
C SER A 34 -6.88 -23.35 -9.02
N SER A 35 -8.13 -23.19 -8.57
CA SER A 35 -8.48 -22.25 -7.53
C SER A 35 -7.78 -22.55 -6.20
N ARG A 36 -7.73 -23.84 -5.80
CA ARG A 36 -7.04 -24.27 -4.57
C ARG A 36 -5.54 -24.03 -4.67
N ILE A 37 -4.93 -24.43 -5.80
CA ILE A 37 -3.49 -24.32 -5.98
C ILE A 37 -3.05 -22.85 -6.03
N ARG A 38 -3.77 -21.99 -6.75
CA ARG A 38 -3.49 -20.56 -6.80
C ARG A 38 -3.62 -19.90 -5.43
N HIS A 39 -4.70 -20.19 -4.72
CA HIS A 39 -4.88 -19.72 -3.34
C HIS A 39 -3.71 -20.12 -2.45
N ASP A 40 -3.35 -21.40 -2.43
CA ASP A 40 -2.28 -21.92 -1.57
C ASP A 40 -0.90 -21.37 -1.98
N TYR A 41 -0.67 -21.18 -3.26
CA TYR A 41 0.55 -20.56 -3.78
C TYR A 41 0.70 -19.11 -3.31
N TRP A 42 -0.30 -18.25 -3.60
CA TRP A 42 -0.23 -16.84 -3.24
C TRP A 42 -0.26 -16.61 -1.72
N ARG A 43 -0.98 -17.44 -1.01
CA ARG A 43 -0.93 -17.44 0.45
C ARG A 43 0.47 -17.78 0.96
N THR A 44 1.14 -18.76 0.39
CA THR A 44 2.51 -19.13 0.78
C THR A 44 3.50 -18.01 0.46
N VAL A 45 3.39 -17.39 -0.71
CA VAL A 45 4.18 -16.21 -1.10
C VAL A 45 4.00 -15.08 -0.07
N THR A 46 2.75 -14.75 0.28
CA THR A 46 2.44 -13.69 1.25
C THR A 46 3.02 -13.99 2.64
N GLU A 47 2.85 -15.22 3.11
CA GLU A 47 3.37 -15.66 4.41
C GLU A 47 4.91 -15.59 4.44
N LEU A 48 5.57 -16.07 3.38
CA LEU A 48 7.03 -16.01 3.28
C LEU A 48 7.55 -14.58 3.24
N PHE A 49 6.95 -13.71 2.45
CA PHE A 49 7.35 -12.31 2.38
C PHE A 49 7.16 -11.62 3.74
N SER A 50 6.04 -11.89 4.40
CA SER A 50 5.76 -11.37 5.74
C SER A 50 6.79 -11.86 6.77
N GLU A 51 7.08 -13.16 6.80
CA GLU A 51 7.90 -13.78 7.84
C GLU A 51 9.40 -13.63 7.60
N SER A 52 9.83 -13.81 6.32
CA SER A 52 11.26 -13.86 5.99
C SER A 52 11.86 -12.49 5.65
N TYR A 53 11.04 -11.47 5.41
CA TYR A 53 11.51 -10.12 5.10
C TYR A 53 10.95 -9.09 6.09
N MET A 54 9.64 -8.83 6.06
CA MET A 54 9.03 -7.72 6.81
C MET A 54 9.20 -7.91 8.32
N LYS A 55 8.90 -9.10 8.83
CA LYS A 55 9.00 -9.40 10.27
C LYS A 55 10.43 -9.28 10.80
N GLN A 56 11.42 -9.71 10.02
CA GLN A 56 12.83 -9.62 10.44
C GLN A 56 13.28 -8.17 10.56
N LEU A 57 12.94 -7.33 9.56
CA LEU A 57 13.24 -5.90 9.61
C LEU A 57 12.51 -5.20 10.76
N TYR A 58 11.24 -5.53 10.96
CA TYR A 58 10.44 -5.01 12.07
C TYR A 58 11.09 -5.34 13.42
N GLN A 59 11.45 -6.61 13.66
CA GLN A 59 12.07 -7.05 14.90
C GLN A 59 13.43 -6.38 15.13
N TRP A 60 14.25 -6.31 14.08
CA TRP A 60 15.55 -5.64 14.20
C TRP A 60 15.40 -4.15 14.54
N CYS A 61 14.45 -3.46 13.91
CA CYS A 61 14.16 -2.04 14.24
C CYS A 61 13.70 -1.90 15.70
N ASP A 62 12.78 -2.77 16.15
CA ASP A 62 12.26 -2.75 17.51
C ASP A 62 13.37 -2.96 18.54
N GLU A 63 14.22 -3.98 18.34
CA GLU A 63 15.38 -4.30 19.19
C GLU A 63 16.41 -3.15 19.23
N ASN A 64 16.50 -2.32 18.19
CA ASN A 64 17.44 -1.20 18.11
C ASN A 64 16.77 0.16 18.38
N SER A 65 15.56 0.20 18.94
CA SER A 65 14.81 1.44 19.24
C SER A 65 14.60 2.32 18.00
N LEU A 66 14.39 1.71 16.85
CA LEU A 66 14.05 2.35 15.58
C LEU A 66 12.60 2.03 15.19
N SER A 67 12.01 2.91 14.40
CA SER A 67 10.68 2.68 13.84
C SER A 67 10.79 2.36 12.36
N MET A 68 10.32 1.17 11.95
CA MET A 68 10.23 0.79 10.56
C MET A 68 9.03 1.48 9.90
N THR A 69 9.25 2.09 8.76
CA THR A 69 8.22 2.62 7.86
C THR A 69 8.54 2.24 6.42
N GLY A 70 7.59 2.43 5.53
CA GLY A 70 7.70 2.18 4.10
C GLY A 70 6.33 1.92 3.51
N HIS A 71 6.31 1.59 2.24
CA HIS A 71 5.10 1.19 1.53
C HIS A 71 5.38 -0.08 0.71
N VAL A 72 4.36 -0.67 0.10
CA VAL A 72 4.49 -1.79 -0.82
C VAL A 72 4.17 -1.34 -2.25
N LEU A 73 4.50 -2.15 -3.23
CA LEU A 73 4.31 -1.79 -4.62
C LEU A 73 2.90 -2.15 -5.11
N TYR A 74 2.32 -1.34 -5.98
CA TYR A 74 0.98 -1.52 -6.56
C TYR A 74 -0.15 -1.63 -5.52
N GLU A 75 -0.14 -0.75 -4.54
CA GLU A 75 -1.16 -0.72 -3.48
C GLU A 75 -2.55 -0.41 -4.01
N ASN A 76 -2.61 0.32 -5.11
CA ASN A 76 -3.83 0.72 -5.80
C ASN A 76 -4.43 -0.36 -6.72
N ASP A 77 -3.70 -1.45 -6.99
CA ASP A 77 -4.11 -2.51 -7.91
C ASP A 77 -3.90 -3.89 -7.30
N LEU A 78 -4.98 -4.54 -6.88
CA LEU A 78 -4.89 -5.85 -6.20
C LEU A 78 -4.30 -6.95 -7.09
N GLY A 79 -4.52 -6.89 -8.40
CA GLY A 79 -3.98 -7.90 -9.33
C GLY A 79 -2.46 -7.79 -9.43
N TYR A 80 -1.95 -6.58 -9.63
CA TYR A 80 -0.50 -6.35 -9.62
C TYR A 80 0.10 -6.53 -8.24
N ASN A 81 -0.60 -6.11 -7.17
CA ASN A 81 -0.15 -6.30 -5.80
C ASN A 81 0.04 -7.77 -5.45
N ILE A 82 -0.91 -8.64 -5.83
CA ILE A 82 -0.78 -10.10 -5.68
C ILE A 82 0.52 -10.59 -6.32
N ARG A 83 0.82 -10.16 -7.55
CA ARG A 83 1.99 -10.62 -8.29
C ARG A 83 3.34 -10.18 -7.72
N VAL A 84 3.37 -9.07 -6.99
CA VAL A 84 4.63 -8.53 -6.42
C VAL A 84 4.83 -8.92 -4.96
N CYS A 85 3.76 -9.06 -4.17
CA CYS A 85 3.90 -9.34 -2.74
C CYS A 85 2.83 -10.28 -2.15
N GLY A 86 1.87 -10.72 -2.97
CA GLY A 86 0.77 -11.57 -2.55
C GLY A 86 -0.39 -10.82 -1.90
N ALA A 87 -0.14 -9.94 -0.95
CA ALA A 87 -1.11 -9.02 -0.35
C ALA A 87 -0.41 -7.93 0.47
N ALA A 88 -0.88 -6.69 0.38
CA ALA A 88 -0.33 -5.55 1.13
C ALA A 88 -0.66 -5.62 2.63
N MET A 89 -1.90 -5.86 2.99
CA MET A 89 -2.37 -5.75 4.38
C MET A 89 -1.58 -6.63 5.38
N PRO A 90 -1.26 -7.90 5.09
CA PRO A 90 -0.42 -8.71 5.98
C PRO A 90 0.98 -8.15 6.21
N LEU A 91 1.52 -7.36 5.27
CA LEU A 91 2.85 -6.77 5.36
C LEU A 91 2.86 -5.53 6.27
N TYR A 92 1.84 -4.67 6.18
CA TYR A 92 1.71 -3.46 7.00
C TYR A 92 1.72 -3.74 8.50
N ARG A 93 1.25 -4.91 8.95
CA ARG A 93 1.31 -5.30 10.37
C ARG A 93 2.74 -5.29 10.94
N PHE A 94 3.73 -5.48 10.09
CA PHE A 94 5.15 -5.46 10.43
C PHE A 94 5.82 -4.11 10.17
N MET A 95 5.06 -3.03 10.25
CA MET A 95 5.58 -1.67 10.24
C MET A 95 5.16 -0.94 11.52
N HIS A 96 6.07 -0.19 12.12
CA HIS A 96 5.75 0.68 13.26
C HIS A 96 4.92 1.88 12.82
N CYS A 97 5.22 2.38 11.64
CA CYS A 97 4.49 3.42 10.94
C CYS A 97 4.19 2.91 9.52
N PRO A 98 3.07 2.17 9.31
CA PRO A 98 2.70 1.74 7.96
C PRO A 98 2.57 2.94 7.03
N GLY A 99 2.96 2.76 5.78
CA GLY A 99 2.96 3.84 4.79
C GLY A 99 2.37 3.44 3.47
N ILE A 100 2.10 4.44 2.67
CA ILE A 100 1.58 4.36 1.29
C ILE A 100 2.33 5.32 0.39
N ASP A 101 2.22 5.11 -0.93
CA ASP A 101 2.68 6.03 -1.96
C ASP A 101 1.51 6.42 -2.86
N ILE A 102 1.24 7.73 -2.97
CA ILE A 102 0.20 8.28 -3.82
C ILE A 102 0.79 9.28 -4.79
N LEU A 103 0.82 8.89 -6.05
CA LEU A 103 1.36 9.67 -7.14
C LEU A 103 0.32 10.60 -7.78
N GLY A 104 0.79 11.77 -8.21
CA GLY A 104 -0.02 12.75 -8.93
C GLY A 104 -0.99 13.54 -8.06
N GLU A 105 -1.68 14.45 -8.70
CA GLU A 105 -2.70 15.30 -8.08
C GLU A 105 -4.08 14.64 -8.23
N GLN A 106 -4.41 13.72 -7.31
CA GLN A 106 -5.64 12.94 -7.39
C GLN A 106 -6.12 12.48 -6.01
N THR A 107 -7.41 12.19 -5.88
CA THR A 107 -8.08 11.72 -4.66
C THR A 107 -8.94 10.48 -4.94
N ARG A 108 -8.44 9.54 -5.74
CA ARG A 108 -9.21 8.39 -6.23
C ARG A 108 -8.77 7.07 -5.61
N GLU A 109 -7.55 7.01 -5.08
CA GLU A 109 -6.96 5.78 -4.55
C GLU A 109 -7.44 5.47 -3.11
N TYR A 110 -8.75 5.33 -2.93
CA TYR A 110 -9.34 4.96 -1.63
C TYR A 110 -8.80 3.64 -1.11
N LEU A 111 -8.62 2.66 -2.00
CA LEU A 111 -8.15 1.33 -1.64
C LEU A 111 -6.75 1.38 -1.03
N THR A 112 -5.81 2.10 -1.67
CA THR A 112 -4.44 2.31 -1.18
C THR A 112 -4.47 2.79 0.28
N VAL A 113 -5.19 3.88 0.54
CA VAL A 113 -5.24 4.48 1.87
C VAL A 113 -5.91 3.56 2.88
N LYS A 114 -7.07 2.97 2.53
CA LYS A 114 -7.85 2.16 3.47
C LYS A 114 -7.21 0.82 3.82
N GLN A 115 -6.50 0.18 2.91
CA GLN A 115 -5.70 -1.01 3.24
C GLN A 115 -4.70 -0.71 4.37
N CYS A 116 -3.95 0.37 4.23
CA CYS A 116 -2.93 0.76 5.19
C CYS A 116 -3.52 1.23 6.52
N THR A 117 -4.46 2.18 6.48
CA THR A 117 -5.07 2.75 7.68
C THR A 117 -5.90 1.74 8.47
N SER A 118 -6.56 0.80 7.78
CA SER A 118 -7.28 -0.31 8.43
C SER A 118 -6.33 -1.19 9.25
N VAL A 119 -5.18 -1.57 8.68
CA VAL A 119 -4.19 -2.36 9.42
C VAL A 119 -3.59 -1.56 10.56
N ALA A 120 -3.27 -0.29 10.35
CA ALA A 120 -2.79 0.59 11.41
C ALA A 120 -3.76 0.60 12.61
N ASN A 121 -5.05 0.79 12.36
CA ASN A 121 -6.09 0.79 13.39
C ASN A 121 -6.19 -0.57 14.11
N GLN A 122 -6.17 -1.69 13.35
CA GLN A 122 -6.27 -3.03 13.92
C GLN A 122 -5.08 -3.39 14.82
N TYR A 123 -3.90 -2.85 14.54
CA TYR A 123 -2.68 -3.10 15.32
C TYR A 123 -2.32 -1.94 16.28
N GLY A 124 -3.23 -0.98 16.50
CA GLY A 124 -3.03 0.12 17.43
C GLY A 124 -1.89 1.06 17.03
N ARG A 125 -1.63 1.21 15.72
CA ARG A 125 -0.63 2.15 15.21
C ARG A 125 -1.25 3.54 15.13
N THR A 126 -0.60 4.52 15.74
CA THR A 126 -1.06 5.92 15.75
C THR A 126 -0.51 6.73 14.58
N MET A 127 0.50 6.21 13.90
CA MET A 127 1.14 6.87 12.76
C MET A 127 0.89 6.09 11.48
N VAL A 128 0.41 6.78 10.46
CA VAL A 128 0.31 6.32 9.07
C VAL A 128 0.96 7.37 8.19
N LEU A 129 1.96 6.96 7.42
CA LEU A 129 2.73 7.84 6.56
C LEU A 129 2.23 7.75 5.12
N SER A 130 2.18 8.86 4.42
CA SER A 130 2.02 8.87 2.96
C SER A 130 3.25 9.51 2.33
N GLU A 131 3.94 8.78 1.45
CA GLU A 131 4.74 9.39 0.42
C GLU A 131 3.77 10.08 -0.53
N THR A 132 3.94 11.36 -0.77
CA THR A 132 2.92 12.16 -1.43
C THR A 132 3.52 13.26 -2.29
N TYR A 133 2.75 13.71 -3.28
CA TYR A 133 3.06 14.80 -4.20
C TYR A 133 4.07 14.47 -5.30
N GLY A 134 4.65 13.27 -5.34
CA GLY A 134 5.42 12.82 -6.48
C GLY A 134 4.60 12.88 -7.77
N CYS A 135 5.21 13.26 -8.88
CA CYS A 135 4.54 13.40 -10.18
C CYS A 135 3.48 14.52 -10.30
N THR A 136 3.35 15.42 -9.32
CA THR A 136 2.39 16.54 -9.42
C THR A 136 2.87 17.70 -10.29
N GLY A 137 4.20 17.83 -10.51
CA GLY A 137 4.77 18.88 -11.36
C GLY A 137 5.31 20.09 -10.60
N TRP A 138 6.13 20.90 -11.27
CA TRP A 138 6.76 22.09 -10.68
C TRP A 138 5.75 23.21 -10.36
N GLU A 139 4.60 23.22 -11.02
CA GLU A 139 3.50 24.15 -10.85
C GLU A 139 2.57 23.84 -9.68
N PHE A 140 2.83 22.78 -8.94
CA PHE A 140 1.98 22.32 -7.84
C PHE A 140 1.87 23.37 -6.72
N THR A 141 0.65 23.84 -6.49
CA THR A 141 0.34 24.94 -5.58
C THR A 141 0.11 24.51 -4.13
N PHE A 142 0.12 25.45 -3.19
CA PHE A 142 -0.30 25.19 -1.82
C PHE A 142 -1.78 24.76 -1.72
N GLU A 143 -2.62 25.26 -2.61
CA GLU A 143 -4.04 24.83 -2.70
C GLU A 143 -4.12 23.32 -3.05
N GLY A 144 -3.37 22.90 -4.08
CA GLY A 144 -3.28 21.49 -4.46
C GLY A 144 -2.70 20.61 -3.34
N GLN A 145 -1.61 21.07 -2.69
CA GLN A 145 -1.03 20.37 -1.54
C GLN A 145 -2.04 20.20 -0.39
N LYS A 146 -2.79 21.26 -0.10
CA LYS A 146 -3.80 21.23 0.94
C LYS A 146 -4.95 20.30 0.58
N TRP A 147 -5.48 20.41 -0.64
CA TRP A 147 -6.60 19.60 -1.13
C TRP A 147 -6.28 18.09 -1.07
N LEU A 148 -5.13 17.70 -1.60
CA LEU A 148 -4.71 16.29 -1.59
C LEU A 148 -4.38 15.81 -0.17
N GLY A 149 -3.68 16.64 0.60
CA GLY A 149 -3.31 16.29 1.98
C GLY A 149 -4.53 16.18 2.89
N ASP A 150 -5.49 17.09 2.81
CA ASP A 150 -6.73 17.04 3.61
C ASP A 150 -7.50 15.75 3.35
N TRP A 151 -7.65 15.36 2.08
CA TRP A 151 -8.28 14.09 1.72
C TRP A 151 -7.56 12.89 2.34
N GLN A 152 -6.23 12.84 2.26
CA GLN A 152 -5.45 11.76 2.86
C GLN A 152 -5.63 11.71 4.38
N PHE A 153 -5.63 12.86 5.05
CA PHE A 153 -5.80 12.93 6.51
C PHE A 153 -7.20 12.51 6.95
N VAL A 154 -8.25 12.90 6.22
CA VAL A 154 -9.62 12.41 6.47
C VAL A 154 -9.71 10.89 6.28
N MET A 155 -8.95 10.34 5.34
CA MET A 155 -8.89 8.90 5.10
C MET A 155 -8.08 8.13 6.15
N GLY A 156 -7.38 8.84 7.07
CA GLY A 156 -6.64 8.23 8.18
C GLY A 156 -5.12 8.32 8.11
N VAL A 157 -4.57 9.01 7.11
CA VAL A 157 -3.14 9.36 7.09
C VAL A 157 -2.85 10.38 8.20
N THR A 158 -1.70 10.26 8.85
CA THR A 158 -1.31 11.16 9.95
C THR A 158 0.04 11.83 9.74
N ARG A 159 0.80 11.40 8.76
CA ARG A 159 2.12 11.91 8.40
C ARG A 159 2.28 12.03 6.90
N ARG A 160 2.89 13.12 6.46
CA ARG A 160 3.29 13.31 5.05
C ARG A 160 4.79 13.16 4.93
N CYS A 161 5.23 12.49 3.88
CA CYS A 161 6.60 12.47 3.40
C CYS A 161 6.57 12.98 1.95
N GLN A 162 6.88 14.26 1.77
CA GLN A 162 6.78 14.86 0.45
C GLN A 162 7.87 14.28 -0.47
N HIS A 163 7.49 13.79 -1.60
CA HIS A 163 8.40 13.40 -2.66
C HIS A 163 8.67 14.62 -3.56
N LEU A 164 9.90 15.16 -3.59
CA LEU A 164 11.00 14.85 -2.68
C LEU A 164 11.86 16.10 -2.44
N ALA A 165 12.82 16.03 -1.54
CA ALA A 165 13.85 17.05 -1.36
C ALA A 165 15.14 16.58 -2.05
N GLN A 166 15.61 17.28 -3.07
CA GLN A 166 16.81 16.94 -3.80
C GLN A 166 17.99 17.84 -3.39
N TYR A 167 19.16 17.24 -3.20
CA TYR A 167 20.38 17.99 -2.97
C TYR A 167 20.74 18.90 -4.16
N SER A 168 20.49 18.45 -5.38
CA SER A 168 20.76 19.19 -6.61
C SER A 168 19.76 18.81 -7.70
N ILE A 169 19.28 19.80 -8.45
CA ILE A 169 18.42 19.61 -9.62
C ILE A 169 19.19 19.59 -10.94
N THR A 170 20.51 19.39 -10.90
CA THR A 170 21.35 19.35 -12.10
C THR A 170 21.01 18.15 -12.98
N GLY A 171 20.98 18.37 -14.29
CA GLY A 171 20.73 17.33 -15.29
C GLY A 171 19.30 16.81 -15.27
N CYS A 172 19.12 15.49 -15.25
CA CYS A 172 17.81 14.84 -15.29
C CYS A 172 17.03 14.93 -13.98
N ARG A 173 17.68 15.23 -12.85
CA ARG A 173 17.05 15.26 -11.51
C ARG A 173 15.82 16.17 -11.45
N LYS A 174 15.84 17.31 -12.15
CA LYS A 174 14.69 18.23 -12.21
C LYS A 174 13.42 17.64 -12.84
N ARG A 175 13.51 16.47 -13.48
CA ARG A 175 12.39 15.76 -14.12
C ARG A 175 11.97 14.54 -13.33
N ASP A 176 12.68 14.24 -12.23
CA ASP A 176 12.52 13.04 -11.44
C ASP A 176 11.40 13.24 -10.42
N TYR A 177 10.17 13.00 -10.88
CA TYR A 177 8.94 13.09 -10.10
C TYR A 177 8.73 14.41 -9.33
N PRO A 178 8.83 15.59 -10.03
CA PRO A 178 8.68 16.90 -9.38
C PRO A 178 7.32 17.08 -8.70
N PRO A 179 7.20 18.08 -7.79
CA PRO A 179 8.15 19.13 -7.50
C PRO A 179 9.23 18.74 -6.51
N VAL A 180 10.20 19.64 -6.31
CA VAL A 180 11.18 19.53 -5.24
C VAL A 180 10.73 20.36 -4.04
N PHE A 181 10.66 19.75 -2.88
CA PHE A 181 10.31 20.43 -1.61
C PHE A 181 11.58 20.93 -0.92
N ASN A 182 12.21 21.96 -1.51
CA ASN A 182 13.44 22.57 -1.02
C ASN A 182 13.62 23.96 -1.65
N TYR A 183 14.73 24.63 -1.32
CA TYR A 183 15.07 25.98 -1.75
C TYR A 183 15.07 26.21 -3.28
N GLN A 184 15.01 25.18 -4.08
CA GLN A 184 14.92 25.26 -5.54
C GLN A 184 13.54 25.67 -6.06
N THR A 185 12.51 25.66 -5.22
CA THR A 185 11.16 26.11 -5.61
C THR A 185 10.94 27.56 -5.21
N THR A 186 10.13 28.28 -5.97
CA THR A 186 9.85 29.71 -5.75
C THR A 186 9.05 30.00 -4.49
N TRP A 187 8.31 29.02 -3.98
CA TRP A 187 7.43 29.14 -2.82
C TRP A 187 8.07 28.61 -1.51
N TRP A 188 9.32 28.16 -1.55
CA TRP A 188 9.96 27.51 -0.41
C TRP A 188 9.98 28.36 0.89
N GLU A 189 10.21 29.65 0.78
CA GLU A 189 10.19 30.56 1.93
C GLU A 189 8.85 30.55 2.70
N HIS A 190 7.76 30.20 2.00
CA HIS A 190 6.42 30.11 2.56
C HIS A 190 5.99 28.68 2.92
N ASN A 191 6.82 27.68 2.69
CA ASN A 191 6.48 26.27 2.94
C ASN A 191 6.09 26.00 4.41
N HIS A 192 6.62 26.78 5.34
CA HIS A 192 6.30 26.70 6.77
C HIS A 192 4.78 26.86 7.05
N LEU A 193 4.04 27.52 6.20
CA LEU A 193 2.58 27.66 6.33
C LEU A 193 1.89 26.30 6.17
N MET A 194 2.29 25.55 5.16
CA MET A 194 1.76 24.20 4.92
C MET A 194 2.22 23.22 6.00
N GLU A 195 3.49 23.26 6.38
CA GLU A 195 4.01 22.36 7.43
C GLU A 195 3.34 22.64 8.78
N THR A 196 3.12 23.89 9.13
CA THR A 196 2.39 24.27 10.36
C THR A 196 0.94 23.80 10.32
N TYR A 197 0.27 23.97 9.17
CA TYR A 197 -1.10 23.50 8.99
C TYR A 197 -1.22 22.00 9.22
N PHE A 198 -0.41 21.20 8.53
CA PHE A 198 -0.47 19.74 8.64
C PHE A 198 0.06 19.21 9.98
N ALA A 199 1.00 19.90 10.61
CA ALA A 199 1.41 19.55 11.97
C ALA A 199 0.26 19.69 12.97
N ARG A 200 -0.53 20.76 12.87
CA ARG A 200 -1.73 20.98 13.70
C ARG A 200 -2.82 19.94 13.37
N LEU A 201 -3.06 19.68 12.10
CA LEU A 201 -4.03 18.67 11.67
C LEU A 201 -3.62 17.27 12.17
N SER A 202 -2.34 16.90 12.05
CA SER A 202 -1.81 15.66 12.59
C SER A 202 -2.06 15.55 14.10
N ALA A 203 -1.77 16.61 14.86
CA ALA A 203 -2.02 16.62 16.30
C ALA A 203 -3.52 16.40 16.62
N CYS A 204 -4.42 17.00 15.84
CA CYS A 204 -5.86 16.79 16.03
C CYS A 204 -6.29 15.35 15.74
N VAL A 205 -5.89 14.78 14.60
CA VAL A 205 -6.36 13.43 14.17
C VAL A 205 -5.67 12.27 14.90
N THR A 206 -4.55 12.53 15.58
CA THR A 206 -3.86 11.51 16.39
C THR A 206 -4.28 11.55 17.86
N THR A 207 -5.15 12.47 18.25
CA THR A 207 -5.68 12.57 19.61
C THR A 207 -7.05 11.88 19.68
N GLY A 208 -7.17 10.87 20.54
CA GLY A 208 -8.41 10.10 20.70
C GLY A 208 -8.37 8.77 19.95
N GLU A 209 -9.53 8.12 19.92
CA GLU A 209 -9.71 6.82 19.28
C GLU A 209 -10.61 6.92 18.05
N VAL A 210 -10.27 6.18 17.03
CA VAL A 210 -11.06 6.09 15.80
C VAL A 210 -12.24 5.15 16.04
N VAL A 211 -13.47 5.66 15.89
CA VAL A 211 -14.69 4.87 15.99
C VAL A 211 -15.06 4.35 14.61
N ARG A 212 -15.33 3.04 14.51
CA ARG A 212 -15.74 2.36 13.27
C ARG A 212 -16.99 1.52 13.53
N HIS A 213 -18.00 1.66 12.69
CA HIS A 213 -19.25 0.92 12.78
C HIS A 213 -19.42 -0.12 11.67
N VAL A 214 -18.65 0.00 10.59
CA VAL A 214 -18.73 -0.87 9.41
C VAL A 214 -17.42 -1.63 9.21
N LEU A 215 -17.54 -2.95 9.06
CA LEU A 215 -16.43 -3.82 8.67
C LEU A 215 -16.59 -4.24 7.21
N VAL A 216 -15.62 -3.92 6.39
CA VAL A 216 -15.54 -4.36 4.99
C VAL A 216 -14.57 -5.54 4.90
N LEU A 217 -15.06 -6.68 4.40
CA LEU A 217 -14.20 -7.83 4.15
C LEU A 217 -13.39 -7.62 2.87
N HIS A 218 -12.07 -7.59 3.02
CA HIS A 218 -11.16 -7.44 1.90
C HIS A 218 -11.08 -8.73 1.06
N PRO A 219 -11.30 -8.70 -0.27
CA PRO A 219 -11.52 -9.91 -1.07
C PRO A 219 -10.24 -10.61 -1.51
N ILE A 220 -9.07 -10.28 -0.97
CA ILE A 220 -7.76 -10.73 -1.48
C ILE A 220 -7.65 -12.26 -1.58
N THR A 221 -8.18 -13.00 -0.63
CA THR A 221 -8.14 -14.47 -0.64
C THR A 221 -8.98 -15.08 -1.76
N SER A 222 -10.08 -14.42 -2.12
CA SER A 222 -10.88 -14.81 -3.28
C SER A 222 -10.15 -14.49 -4.58
N LEU A 223 -9.48 -13.34 -4.64
CA LEU A 223 -8.68 -12.95 -5.81
C LEU A 223 -7.49 -13.89 -6.04
N TRP A 224 -6.87 -14.40 -4.98
CA TRP A 224 -5.82 -15.42 -5.11
C TRP A 224 -6.29 -16.67 -5.87
N THR A 225 -7.54 -17.07 -5.71
CA THR A 225 -8.07 -18.25 -6.44
C THR A 225 -8.14 -18.03 -7.95
N MET A 226 -8.24 -16.78 -8.38
CA MET A 226 -8.42 -16.38 -9.78
C MET A 226 -7.10 -15.92 -10.42
N CYS A 227 -6.13 -15.44 -9.62
CA CYS A 227 -4.91 -14.84 -10.13
C CYS A 227 -3.96 -15.88 -10.73
N LYS A 228 -3.89 -15.95 -12.06
CA LYS A 228 -2.91 -16.73 -12.80
C LYS A 228 -1.54 -16.05 -12.79
N SER A 229 -0.51 -16.84 -12.96
CA SER A 229 0.86 -16.33 -13.15
C SER A 229 1.14 -15.85 -14.58
N SER A 230 0.14 -15.84 -15.47
CA SER A 230 0.21 -15.32 -16.84
C SER A 230 -0.13 -13.81 -16.88
N PRO A 231 0.53 -13.00 -17.73
CA PRO A 231 0.46 -11.55 -17.65
C PRO A 231 -0.84 -10.88 -18.10
N GLU A 232 -1.65 -11.48 -18.96
CA GLU A 232 -2.59 -10.71 -19.78
C GLU A 232 -4.08 -11.07 -19.69
N GLU A 233 -4.44 -12.26 -19.22
CA GLU A 233 -5.83 -12.74 -19.40
C GLU A 233 -6.77 -12.59 -18.18
N ASP A 234 -6.26 -12.30 -16.99
CA ASP A 234 -7.06 -12.31 -15.75
C ASP A 234 -7.32 -10.94 -15.13
N LEU A 235 -6.79 -9.88 -15.71
CA LEU A 235 -6.94 -8.54 -15.17
C LEU A 235 -8.39 -8.08 -15.16
N ASP A 236 -9.17 -8.39 -16.20
CA ASP A 236 -10.56 -7.94 -16.33
C ASP A 236 -11.45 -8.37 -15.15
N HIS A 237 -11.29 -9.62 -14.68
CA HIS A 237 -12.06 -10.10 -13.52
C HIS A 237 -11.59 -9.50 -12.20
N ILE A 238 -10.28 -9.26 -12.08
CA ILE A 238 -9.70 -8.61 -10.90
C ILE A 238 -10.10 -7.14 -10.89
N GLU A 239 -9.99 -6.45 -12.01
CA GLU A 239 -10.40 -5.05 -12.16
C GLU A 239 -11.89 -4.85 -11.85
N MET A 240 -12.75 -5.74 -12.31
CA MET A 240 -14.18 -5.68 -11.99
C MET A 240 -14.44 -5.82 -10.48
N ASN A 241 -13.75 -6.72 -9.79
CA ASN A 241 -13.87 -6.87 -8.34
C ASN A 241 -13.26 -5.69 -7.58
N MET A 242 -12.17 -5.11 -8.09
CA MET A 242 -11.59 -3.88 -7.56
C MET A 242 -12.53 -2.69 -7.69
N GLY A 243 -13.09 -2.47 -8.88
CA GLY A 243 -14.03 -1.39 -9.14
C GLY A 243 -15.26 -1.44 -8.22
N TRP A 244 -15.74 -2.64 -7.89
CA TRP A 244 -16.81 -2.81 -6.91
C TRP A 244 -16.35 -2.43 -5.49
N LEU A 245 -15.19 -2.88 -5.06
CA LEU A 245 -14.64 -2.58 -3.73
C LEU A 245 -14.36 -1.08 -3.56
N GLU A 246 -13.74 -0.45 -4.54
CA GLU A 246 -13.47 0.99 -4.54
C GLU A 246 -14.76 1.80 -4.51
N SER A 247 -15.77 1.39 -5.29
CA SER A 247 -17.08 2.01 -5.28
C SER A 247 -17.74 1.92 -3.91
N LEU A 248 -17.68 0.75 -3.26
CA LEU A 248 -18.21 0.56 -1.91
C LEU A 248 -17.48 1.47 -0.90
N ILE A 249 -16.15 1.48 -0.89
CA ILE A 249 -15.36 2.32 0.01
C ILE A 249 -15.68 3.80 -0.23
N SER A 250 -15.78 4.23 -1.47
CA SER A 250 -16.13 5.61 -1.82
C SER A 250 -17.52 6.01 -1.33
N VAL A 251 -18.50 5.10 -1.41
CA VAL A 251 -19.87 5.35 -0.88
C VAL A 251 -19.85 5.46 0.64
N LEU A 252 -19.19 4.53 1.33
CA LEU A 252 -19.05 4.58 2.79
C LEU A 252 -18.38 5.87 3.25
N TYR A 253 -17.31 6.28 2.59
CA TYR A 253 -16.65 7.55 2.86
C TYR A 253 -17.60 8.75 2.75
N ARG A 254 -18.43 8.81 1.70
CA ARG A 254 -19.42 9.89 1.50
C ARG A 254 -20.53 9.89 2.53
N LEU A 255 -20.84 8.73 3.09
CA LEU A 255 -21.84 8.60 4.16
C LEU A 255 -21.27 8.89 5.55
N GLY A 256 -19.96 9.14 5.67
CA GLY A 256 -19.27 9.30 6.94
C GLY A 256 -19.07 8.00 7.71
N GLU A 257 -19.28 6.86 7.06
CA GLU A 257 -19.07 5.52 7.61
C GLU A 257 -17.69 5.03 7.14
N GLU A 258 -16.72 5.11 7.97
CA GLU A 258 -15.34 4.68 7.65
C GLU A 258 -14.97 3.35 8.31
#